data_900f32ccade338ad1acfc4fb07d1afac
#
_entry.id   900f32ccade338ad1acfc4fb07d1afac
#
_cell.length_a   1.000
_cell.length_b   1.000
_cell.length_c   1.000
_cell.angle_alpha   90.00
_cell.angle_beta   90.00
_cell.angle_gamma   90.00
#
_symmetry.space_group_name_H-M   'P 1'
#
loop_
_entity.id
_entity.type
_entity.pdbx_description
1 polymer ?
#
loop_
_entity_poly.entity_id
_entity_poly.type
_entity_poly.pdbx_seq_one_letter_code
_entity_poly.pdbx_strand_id
1 'polypeptide(L)'
;MKYKILLVIIFLFGLKANAQNEGDSIFYSDQVHEVYIVFNQISYWDSLVTYFPVDQYLQADITFDGTLIPSVGVKFKGNSSYNNSSRKKSFKIDLNEFIPGQDVNGLKKFNLNNGFKDPSFLREKIACDFYNEHGLHAPRCTFAKVYLNGVYWGLYNFIEEADTKQFLNKHFTYHDGNMFKGDPNGDLRYITNQASSYYPKYELHTNDSINDWSDLVELITKINNSGSAFQDSLETILNTSTFIEQWAALNMFVNLDSYLGSGHNYFIYHDTNLDKFEWVAWDLNESFGSFRMNLSVSALKNLSLFFVPTPVNSRPLINNMVTNSTYRQLLIDKACEWLQYDFSNAAMDRKIDSIANVIRPFVYADTNKFYTNQNFETNLSNDVTVQGGAVLFGLKSFILERRTSLMSELSSLGCIINATELVEESTVFEIFPNPASTSFTFKISDDGLNQISIYNSIGQKVIEDKNVSTGESIEISGLVSGLYYIKVNDFRKKKIVICR
;
A
#
# COMPACT_ATOMS: atom_id res chain seq x y z
N MET A 1 2.89 72.41 6.54
CA MET A 1 2.23 71.16 6.82
C MET A 1 2.84 70.08 5.93
N LYS A 2 3.65 69.22 6.51
CA LYS A 2 4.26 68.05 5.79
C LYS A 2 3.43 66.82 6.12
N TYR A 3 2.72 66.27 5.17
CA TYR A 3 2.03 64.99 5.32
C TYR A 3 3.05 63.84 5.15
N LYS A 4 3.24 63.05 6.19
CA LYS A 4 3.95 61.77 6.10
C LYS A 4 2.96 60.71 5.64
N ILE A 5 3.19 60.16 4.45
CA ILE A 5 2.47 58.98 3.93
C ILE A 5 3.09 57.79 4.60
N LEU A 6 2.32 57.06 5.43
CA LEU A 6 2.70 55.81 6.03
C LEU A 6 2.35 54.68 5.04
N LEU A 7 3.36 54.08 4.43
CA LEU A 7 3.19 52.93 3.52
C LEU A 7 3.06 51.67 4.41
N VAL A 8 1.84 51.14 4.51
CA VAL A 8 1.59 49.86 5.17
C VAL A 8 1.83 48.74 4.14
N ILE A 9 2.98 48.07 4.23
CA ILE A 9 3.26 46.88 3.45
C ILE A 9 2.54 45.68 4.14
N ILE A 10 1.42 45.25 3.57
CA ILE A 10 0.74 44.03 3.98
C ILE A 10 1.53 42.86 3.38
N PHE A 11 2.31 42.14 4.23
CA PHE A 11 2.88 40.86 3.89
C PHE A 11 1.75 39.82 3.90
N LEU A 12 1.26 39.47 2.74
CA LEU A 12 0.43 38.27 2.56
C LEU A 12 1.32 37.06 2.77
N PHE A 13 1.39 36.58 4.00
CA PHE A 13 1.85 35.20 4.26
C PHE A 13 0.83 34.27 3.63
N GLY A 14 1.17 33.72 2.49
CA GLY A 14 0.43 32.57 1.93
C GLY A 14 0.52 31.42 2.92
N LEU A 15 -0.55 31.19 3.67
CA LEU A 15 -0.76 29.94 4.39
C LEU A 15 -0.77 28.84 3.32
N LYS A 16 0.31 28.07 3.18
CA LYS A 16 0.23 26.77 2.55
C LYS A 16 -0.62 25.90 3.48
N ALA A 17 -1.94 25.92 3.28
CA ALA A 17 -2.76 24.81 3.74
C ALA A 17 -2.15 23.57 3.09
N ASN A 18 -1.67 22.61 3.88
CA ASN A 18 -1.42 21.28 3.36
C ASN A 18 -2.79 20.80 2.87
N ALA A 19 -3.00 20.86 1.57
CA ALA A 19 -4.19 20.29 0.98
C ALA A 19 -4.16 18.80 1.32
N GLN A 20 -5.19 18.33 2.01
CA GLN A 20 -5.41 16.91 2.23
C GLN A 20 -5.50 16.29 0.82
N ASN A 21 -4.75 15.20 0.59
CA ASN A 21 -4.83 14.52 -0.70
C ASN A 21 -6.24 14.00 -0.95
N GLU A 22 -6.66 14.00 -2.20
CA GLU A 22 -7.93 13.44 -2.62
C GLU A 22 -8.10 12.02 -2.06
N GLY A 23 -9.23 11.73 -1.42
CA GLY A 23 -9.53 10.44 -0.81
C GLY A 23 -8.93 10.18 0.59
N ASP A 24 -8.05 11.02 1.14
CA ASP A 24 -7.44 10.77 2.46
C ASP A 24 -8.47 10.58 3.57
N SER A 25 -9.57 11.35 3.54
CA SER A 25 -10.67 11.21 4.50
C SER A 25 -11.40 9.85 4.44
N ILE A 26 -11.28 9.14 3.31
CA ILE A 26 -11.82 7.79 3.14
C ILE A 26 -10.81 6.77 3.67
N PHE A 27 -9.58 6.80 3.16
CA PHE A 27 -8.62 5.73 3.41
C PHE A 27 -7.97 5.74 4.80
N TYR A 28 -7.91 6.90 5.46
CA TYR A 28 -7.34 7.07 6.80
C TYR A 28 -8.39 7.25 7.89
N SER A 29 -9.66 6.92 7.58
CA SER A 29 -10.70 6.86 8.59
C SER A 29 -10.65 5.54 9.35
N ASP A 30 -11.03 5.56 10.64
CA ASP A 30 -11.11 4.36 11.50
C ASP A 30 -12.42 3.58 11.30
N GLN A 31 -13.27 3.98 10.35
CA GLN A 31 -14.59 3.38 10.11
C GLN A 31 -14.59 2.44 8.90
N VAL A 32 -15.52 1.48 8.92
CA VAL A 32 -15.88 0.69 7.74
C VAL A 32 -16.96 1.43 6.97
N HIS A 33 -16.67 1.85 5.74
CA HIS A 33 -17.56 2.62 4.89
C HIS A 33 -18.82 1.85 4.50
N GLU A 34 -19.86 2.55 4.06
CA GLU A 34 -21.09 1.98 3.52
C GLU A 34 -21.23 2.32 2.05
N VAL A 35 -21.38 1.30 1.21
CA VAL A 35 -21.56 1.43 -0.24
C VAL A 35 -22.83 0.71 -0.65
N TYR A 36 -23.89 1.48 -0.93
CA TYR A 36 -25.14 0.96 -1.50
C TYR A 36 -25.10 1.11 -3.02
N ILE A 37 -25.22 0.02 -3.74
CA ILE A 37 -25.27 -0.02 -5.21
C ILE A 37 -26.69 -0.40 -5.61
N VAL A 38 -27.37 0.49 -6.33
CA VAL A 38 -28.75 0.30 -6.76
C VAL A 38 -28.79 0.23 -8.29
N PHE A 39 -29.12 -0.93 -8.81
CA PHE A 39 -29.36 -1.15 -10.23
C PHE A 39 -30.83 -1.01 -10.55
N ASN A 40 -31.15 -0.24 -11.60
CA ASN A 40 -32.53 -0.01 -12.02
C ASN A 40 -33.15 -1.19 -12.80
N GLN A 41 -32.31 -2.05 -13.40
CA GLN A 41 -32.78 -3.23 -14.14
C GLN A 41 -32.82 -4.47 -13.23
N ILE A 42 -33.90 -5.25 -13.39
CA ILE A 42 -34.12 -6.49 -12.61
C ILE A 42 -33.03 -7.52 -12.92
N SER A 43 -32.57 -7.64 -14.17
CA SER A 43 -31.56 -8.60 -14.61
C SER A 43 -30.11 -8.07 -14.50
N TYR A 44 -29.85 -7.13 -13.57
CA TYR A 44 -28.53 -6.49 -13.44
C TYR A 44 -27.39 -7.50 -13.30
N TRP A 45 -27.62 -8.60 -12.61
CA TRP A 45 -26.58 -9.62 -12.41
C TRP A 45 -26.18 -10.29 -13.73
N ASP A 46 -27.15 -10.70 -14.54
CA ASP A 46 -26.92 -11.31 -15.84
C ASP A 46 -26.25 -10.31 -16.81
N SER A 47 -26.62 -9.04 -16.72
CA SER A 47 -25.98 -7.96 -17.47
C SER A 47 -24.51 -7.81 -17.07
N LEU A 48 -24.19 -7.78 -15.76
CA LEU A 48 -22.80 -7.71 -15.28
C LEU A 48 -21.98 -8.91 -15.75
N VAL A 49 -22.57 -10.13 -15.74
CA VAL A 49 -21.91 -11.34 -16.27
C VAL A 49 -21.65 -11.24 -17.77
N THR A 50 -22.62 -10.74 -18.54
CA THR A 50 -22.50 -10.56 -19.98
C THR A 50 -21.47 -9.50 -20.35
N TYR A 51 -21.37 -8.43 -19.55
CA TYR A 51 -20.48 -7.31 -19.80
C TYR A 51 -19.04 -7.57 -19.34
N PHE A 52 -18.82 -8.53 -18.43
CA PHE A 52 -17.50 -8.84 -17.90
C PHE A 52 -16.44 -9.15 -18.98
N PRO A 53 -16.68 -10.06 -19.98
CA PRO A 53 -15.66 -10.39 -20.96
C PRO A 53 -15.37 -9.28 -21.99
N VAL A 54 -16.24 -8.28 -22.08
CA VAL A 54 -16.07 -7.11 -22.96
C VAL A 54 -15.71 -5.84 -22.21
N ASP A 55 -15.41 -5.98 -20.91
CA ASP A 55 -14.96 -4.92 -20.00
C ASP A 55 -15.91 -3.69 -19.96
N GLN A 56 -17.23 -3.91 -20.08
CA GLN A 56 -18.23 -2.86 -20.16
C GLN A 56 -18.82 -2.55 -18.78
N TYR A 57 -19.04 -1.26 -18.50
CA TYR A 57 -19.74 -0.80 -17.32
C TYR A 57 -21.28 -0.91 -17.46
N LEU A 58 -21.92 -1.29 -16.36
CA LEU A 58 -23.36 -1.23 -16.17
C LEU A 58 -23.70 -0.01 -15.32
N GLN A 59 -24.72 0.74 -15.72
CA GLN A 59 -25.18 1.92 -14.98
C GLN A 59 -25.90 1.53 -13.68
N ALA A 60 -25.53 2.20 -12.59
CA ALA A 60 -26.17 2.08 -11.29
C ALA A 60 -26.14 3.43 -10.56
N ASP A 61 -26.91 3.55 -9.47
CA ASP A 61 -26.76 4.63 -8.51
C ASP A 61 -25.98 4.12 -7.29
N ILE A 62 -25.10 4.95 -6.74
CA ILE A 62 -24.35 4.62 -5.51
C ILE A 62 -24.72 5.62 -4.41
N THR A 63 -24.92 5.10 -3.20
CA THR A 63 -24.87 5.91 -1.99
C THR A 63 -23.63 5.52 -1.20
N PHE A 64 -22.69 6.46 -1.04
CA PHE A 64 -21.46 6.30 -0.29
C PHE A 64 -21.55 7.09 1.01
N ASP A 65 -21.54 6.42 2.16
CA ASP A 65 -21.67 7.02 3.50
C ASP A 65 -22.81 8.06 3.58
N GLY A 66 -23.96 7.73 2.98
CA GLY A 66 -25.14 8.60 2.95
C GLY A 66 -25.17 9.61 1.80
N THR A 67 -24.10 9.78 1.02
CA THR A 67 -24.05 10.67 -0.15
C THR A 67 -24.47 9.93 -1.42
N LEU A 68 -25.56 10.36 -2.06
CA LEU A 68 -26.01 9.80 -3.33
C LEU A 68 -25.19 10.31 -4.51
N ILE A 69 -24.71 9.39 -5.34
CA ILE A 69 -24.00 9.65 -6.59
C ILE A 69 -24.74 8.86 -7.68
N PRO A 70 -25.53 9.53 -8.52
CA PRO A 70 -26.36 8.86 -9.51
C PRO A 70 -25.57 8.49 -10.76
N SER A 71 -26.04 7.49 -11.50
CA SER A 71 -25.57 7.14 -12.84
C SER A 71 -24.06 6.88 -12.90
N VAL A 72 -23.57 6.04 -12.02
CA VAL A 72 -22.15 5.59 -11.99
C VAL A 72 -21.94 4.30 -12.79
N GLY A 73 -20.72 4.05 -13.23
CA GLY A 73 -20.30 2.80 -13.85
C GLY A 73 -19.97 1.73 -12.82
N VAL A 74 -20.55 0.55 -12.95
CA VAL A 74 -20.25 -0.64 -12.14
C VAL A 74 -19.93 -1.81 -13.05
N LYS A 75 -18.82 -2.50 -12.84
CA LYS A 75 -18.50 -3.74 -13.55
C LYS A 75 -17.84 -4.75 -12.63
N PHE A 76 -17.90 -6.02 -12.99
CA PHE A 76 -17.07 -7.04 -12.35
C PHE A 76 -15.61 -6.86 -12.72
N LYS A 77 -14.72 -7.29 -11.83
CA LYS A 77 -13.28 -7.30 -12.06
C LYS A 77 -12.64 -8.58 -11.53
N GLY A 78 -11.35 -8.74 -11.88
CA GLY A 78 -10.51 -9.83 -11.45
C GLY A 78 -10.50 -11.01 -12.42
N ASN A 79 -9.50 -11.87 -12.32
CA ASN A 79 -9.37 -13.09 -13.11
C ASN A 79 -9.73 -14.31 -12.24
N SER A 80 -8.79 -14.80 -11.42
CA SER A 80 -9.04 -15.95 -10.54
C SER A 80 -10.13 -15.67 -9.50
N SER A 81 -10.21 -14.45 -8.99
CA SER A 81 -11.27 -14.00 -8.07
C SER A 81 -12.66 -13.93 -8.71
N TYR A 82 -12.75 -13.79 -10.03
CA TYR A 82 -14.01 -13.87 -10.77
C TYR A 82 -14.37 -15.31 -11.16
N ASN A 83 -13.40 -16.10 -11.62
CA ASN A 83 -13.62 -17.44 -12.21
C ASN A 83 -13.96 -18.54 -11.17
N ASN A 84 -14.36 -18.19 -9.95
CA ASN A 84 -14.87 -19.12 -8.94
C ASN A 84 -16.40 -19.22 -8.96
N SER A 85 -16.97 -20.23 -8.34
CA SER A 85 -18.44 -20.48 -8.32
C SER A 85 -19.22 -19.53 -7.40
N SER A 86 -18.57 -18.76 -6.52
CA SER A 86 -19.24 -17.85 -5.61
C SER A 86 -19.87 -16.67 -6.35
N ARG A 87 -21.02 -16.21 -5.84
CA ARG A 87 -21.62 -14.96 -6.28
C ARG A 87 -20.93 -13.72 -5.69
N LYS A 88 -20.08 -13.85 -4.70
CA LYS A 88 -19.29 -12.74 -4.17
C LYS A 88 -18.16 -12.39 -5.15
N LYS A 89 -18.45 -11.53 -6.11
CA LYS A 89 -17.51 -11.02 -7.12
C LYS A 89 -16.90 -9.70 -6.66
N SER A 90 -15.71 -9.36 -7.17
CA SER A 90 -15.12 -8.03 -7.02
C SER A 90 -15.74 -7.06 -8.00
N PHE A 91 -15.82 -5.78 -7.62
CA PHE A 91 -16.38 -4.71 -8.47
C PHE A 91 -15.32 -3.64 -8.73
N LYS A 92 -15.35 -3.08 -9.94
CA LYS A 92 -14.71 -1.79 -10.26
C LYS A 92 -15.82 -0.77 -10.41
N ILE A 93 -15.64 0.36 -9.75
CA ILE A 93 -16.61 1.47 -9.74
C ILE A 93 -15.94 2.67 -10.40
N ASP A 94 -16.63 3.28 -11.34
CA ASP A 94 -16.26 4.56 -11.94
C ASP A 94 -17.42 5.55 -11.73
N LEU A 95 -17.20 6.51 -10.84
CA LEU A 95 -18.20 7.52 -10.51
C LEU A 95 -18.41 8.51 -11.65
N ASN A 96 -17.46 8.58 -12.56
CA ASN A 96 -17.37 9.56 -13.64
C ASN A 96 -17.72 8.98 -15.04
N GLU A 97 -18.11 7.70 -15.09
CA GLU A 97 -18.33 6.97 -16.36
C GLU A 97 -19.46 7.57 -17.19
N PHE A 98 -20.63 7.79 -16.60
CA PHE A 98 -21.83 8.27 -17.31
C PHE A 98 -22.09 9.76 -17.10
N ILE A 99 -21.65 10.34 -15.98
CA ILE A 99 -21.78 11.77 -15.68
C ILE A 99 -20.38 12.32 -15.36
N PRO A 100 -19.78 13.09 -16.27
CA PRO A 100 -18.46 13.68 -16.04
C PRO A 100 -18.40 14.60 -14.82
N GLY A 101 -17.31 14.53 -14.06
CA GLY A 101 -17.04 15.39 -12.91
C GLY A 101 -17.56 14.87 -11.58
N GLN A 102 -18.20 13.69 -11.53
CA GLN A 102 -18.62 13.08 -10.28
C GLN A 102 -17.43 12.46 -9.53
N ASP A 103 -17.40 12.64 -8.22
CA ASP A 103 -16.42 12.05 -7.31
C ASP A 103 -17.00 11.92 -5.89
N VAL A 104 -16.26 11.24 -5.03
CA VAL A 104 -16.44 11.26 -3.57
C VAL A 104 -15.11 11.63 -2.92
N ASN A 105 -15.08 12.80 -2.26
CA ASN A 105 -13.86 13.34 -1.65
C ASN A 105 -12.65 13.35 -2.62
N GLY A 106 -12.89 13.69 -3.90
CA GLY A 106 -11.92 13.71 -4.98
C GLY A 106 -11.69 12.35 -5.67
N LEU A 107 -12.16 11.25 -5.09
CA LEU A 107 -11.99 9.91 -5.64
C LEU A 107 -13.02 9.63 -6.74
N LYS A 108 -12.56 9.37 -7.96
CA LYS A 108 -13.42 9.12 -9.13
C LYS A 108 -13.61 7.63 -9.42
N LYS A 109 -12.59 6.82 -9.10
CA LYS A 109 -12.59 5.37 -9.32
C LYS A 109 -12.09 4.65 -8.09
N PHE A 110 -12.65 3.48 -7.83
CA PHE A 110 -12.17 2.59 -6.78
C PHE A 110 -12.58 1.13 -7.05
N ASN A 111 -11.94 0.22 -6.34
CA ASN A 111 -12.23 -1.20 -6.41
C ASN A 111 -12.81 -1.72 -5.09
N LEU A 112 -13.71 -2.69 -5.21
CA LEU A 112 -14.25 -3.45 -4.10
C LEU A 112 -13.79 -4.90 -4.27
N ASN A 113 -12.72 -5.30 -3.59
CA ASN A 113 -12.14 -6.63 -3.67
C ASN A 113 -12.83 -7.58 -2.70
N ASN A 114 -13.19 -8.76 -3.18
CA ASN A 114 -14.11 -9.69 -2.52
C ASN A 114 -13.50 -10.56 -1.40
N GLY A 115 -12.20 -10.42 -1.09
CA GLY A 115 -11.50 -11.25 -0.10
C GLY A 115 -11.20 -12.67 -0.60
N PHE A 116 -11.08 -12.88 -1.92
CA PHE A 116 -10.70 -14.17 -2.49
C PHE A 116 -9.34 -14.64 -1.97
N LYS A 117 -9.24 -15.91 -1.53
CA LYS A 117 -8.07 -16.51 -0.86
C LYS A 117 -7.62 -15.85 0.45
N ASP A 118 -8.42 -14.94 1.01
CA ASP A 118 -8.09 -14.30 2.27
C ASP A 118 -9.19 -14.49 3.33
N PRO A 119 -9.09 -15.51 4.20
CA PRO A 119 -10.03 -15.69 5.30
C PRO A 119 -10.04 -14.52 6.29
N SER A 120 -8.90 -13.81 6.41
CA SER A 120 -8.72 -12.71 7.35
C SER A 120 -9.25 -11.36 6.83
N PHE A 121 -9.40 -11.18 5.52
CA PHE A 121 -9.64 -9.89 4.84
C PHE A 121 -8.50 -8.85 5.01
N LEU A 122 -7.39 -9.22 5.68
CA LEU A 122 -6.37 -8.26 6.10
C LEU A 122 -5.11 -8.25 5.24
N ARG A 123 -4.86 -9.27 4.39
CA ARG A 123 -3.61 -9.37 3.63
C ARG A 123 -3.31 -8.14 2.80
N GLU A 124 -4.28 -7.73 1.99
CA GLU A 124 -4.15 -6.57 1.12
C GLU A 124 -4.05 -5.27 1.94
N LYS A 125 -4.89 -5.13 2.97
CA LYS A 125 -4.89 -3.95 3.85
C LYS A 125 -3.54 -3.76 4.54
N ILE A 126 -2.99 -4.81 5.16
CA ILE A 126 -1.72 -4.74 5.90
C ILE A 126 -0.56 -4.44 4.94
N ALA A 127 -0.54 -5.08 3.77
CA ALA A 127 0.48 -4.83 2.78
C ALA A 127 0.41 -3.39 2.25
N CYS A 128 -0.77 -2.91 1.82
CA CYS A 128 -0.96 -1.54 1.37
C CYS A 128 -0.57 -0.51 2.44
N ASP A 129 -0.96 -0.74 3.70
CA ASP A 129 -0.60 0.16 4.80
C ASP A 129 0.91 0.20 5.02
N PHE A 130 1.58 -0.96 4.99
CA PHE A 130 3.02 -1.03 5.13
C PHE A 130 3.72 -0.20 4.04
N TYR A 131 3.31 -0.35 2.78
CA TYR A 131 3.87 0.42 1.67
C TYR A 131 3.65 1.92 1.85
N ASN A 132 2.42 2.35 2.13
CA ASN A 132 2.08 3.76 2.30
C ASN A 132 2.77 4.40 3.53
N GLU A 133 2.92 3.67 4.64
CA GLU A 133 3.63 4.12 5.85
C GLU A 133 5.12 4.37 5.61
N HIS A 134 5.71 3.65 4.65
CA HIS A 134 7.12 3.82 4.24
C HIS A 134 7.29 4.75 3.03
N GLY A 135 6.22 5.40 2.57
CA GLY A 135 6.27 6.32 1.44
C GLY A 135 6.44 5.64 0.07
N LEU A 136 6.21 4.33 0.00
CA LEU A 136 6.26 3.57 -1.25
C LEU A 136 4.98 3.77 -2.05
N HIS A 137 5.11 3.77 -3.37
CA HIS A 137 3.96 3.96 -4.25
C HIS A 137 3.11 2.68 -4.29
N ALA A 138 1.97 2.75 -3.63
CA ALA A 138 0.97 1.68 -3.59
C ALA A 138 -0.43 2.25 -3.36
N PRO A 139 -1.49 1.56 -3.79
CA PRO A 139 -2.85 1.94 -3.48
C PRO A 139 -3.09 2.04 -1.98
N ARG A 140 -3.95 2.98 -1.57
CA ARG A 140 -4.52 2.98 -0.23
C ARG A 140 -5.62 1.92 -0.15
N CYS A 141 -5.79 1.32 1.03
CA CYS A 141 -6.79 0.29 1.29
C CYS A 141 -7.57 0.60 2.56
N THR A 142 -8.88 0.42 2.52
CA THR A 142 -9.78 0.40 3.67
C THR A 142 -10.87 -0.64 3.48
N PHE A 143 -11.98 -0.57 4.21
CA PHE A 143 -13.06 -1.55 4.12
C PHE A 143 -14.39 -0.88 3.84
N ALA A 144 -15.26 -1.62 3.13
CA ALA A 144 -16.65 -1.19 2.89
C ALA A 144 -17.65 -2.33 3.09
N LYS A 145 -18.76 -2.01 3.73
CA LYS A 145 -19.98 -2.80 3.72
C LYS A 145 -20.70 -2.53 2.40
N VAL A 146 -20.85 -3.54 1.58
CA VAL A 146 -21.51 -3.42 0.28
C VAL A 146 -22.93 -3.94 0.37
N TYR A 147 -23.87 -3.16 -0.17
CA TYR A 147 -25.28 -3.50 -0.31
C TYR A 147 -25.65 -3.48 -1.79
N LEU A 148 -26.28 -4.53 -2.30
CA LEU A 148 -26.83 -4.58 -3.66
C LEU A 148 -28.35 -4.54 -3.61
N ASN A 149 -28.96 -3.52 -4.22
CA ASN A 149 -30.40 -3.29 -4.20
C ASN A 149 -31.03 -3.44 -2.80
N GLY A 150 -30.38 -2.85 -1.79
CA GLY A 150 -30.81 -2.85 -0.39
C GLY A 150 -30.47 -4.12 0.42
N VAL A 151 -29.88 -5.15 -0.20
CA VAL A 151 -29.47 -6.38 0.50
C VAL A 151 -28.00 -6.29 0.88
N TYR A 152 -27.64 -6.52 2.16
CA TYR A 152 -26.25 -6.62 2.57
C TYR A 152 -25.55 -7.75 1.82
N TRP A 153 -24.55 -7.39 1.01
CA TRP A 153 -23.86 -8.32 0.14
C TRP A 153 -22.56 -8.85 0.77
N GLY A 154 -21.96 -8.07 1.66
CA GLY A 154 -20.82 -8.48 2.45
C GLY A 154 -19.79 -7.38 2.68
N LEU A 155 -18.71 -7.76 3.36
CA LEU A 155 -17.53 -6.92 3.59
C LEU A 155 -16.57 -7.04 2.40
N TYR A 156 -16.03 -5.90 1.95
CA TYR A 156 -15.09 -5.81 0.85
C TYR A 156 -13.86 -4.98 1.26
N ASN A 157 -12.70 -5.31 0.72
CA ASN A 157 -11.57 -4.40 0.74
C ASN A 157 -11.84 -3.29 -0.29
N PHE A 158 -11.82 -2.05 0.17
CA PHE A 158 -12.00 -0.86 -0.65
C PHE A 158 -10.62 -0.35 -1.06
N ILE A 159 -10.29 -0.43 -2.34
CA ILE A 159 -8.95 -0.21 -2.87
C ILE A 159 -8.94 0.99 -3.81
N GLU A 160 -7.97 1.88 -3.62
CA GLU A 160 -7.69 2.98 -4.54
C GLU A 160 -7.31 2.46 -5.93
N GLU A 161 -7.73 3.14 -6.98
CA GLU A 161 -7.31 2.81 -8.35
C GLU A 161 -6.01 3.54 -8.69
N ALA A 162 -4.97 2.78 -9.04
CA ALA A 162 -3.63 3.33 -9.25
C ALA A 162 -3.44 4.04 -10.59
N ASP A 163 -4.25 3.71 -11.62
CA ASP A 163 -4.18 4.33 -12.95
C ASP A 163 -4.97 5.65 -13.06
N THR A 164 -5.09 6.38 -11.97
CA THR A 164 -5.86 7.63 -11.90
C THR A 164 -4.96 8.84 -11.68
N LYS A 165 -5.41 10.00 -12.16
CA LYS A 165 -4.73 11.27 -11.89
C LYS A 165 -4.63 11.56 -10.39
N GLN A 166 -5.63 11.16 -9.60
CA GLN A 166 -5.63 11.33 -8.15
C GLN A 166 -4.47 10.58 -7.50
N PHE A 167 -4.27 9.33 -7.90
CA PHE A 167 -3.13 8.54 -7.44
C PHE A 167 -1.80 9.16 -7.87
N LEU A 168 -1.66 9.54 -9.13
CA LEU A 168 -0.44 10.16 -9.64
C LEU A 168 -0.14 11.49 -8.95
N ASN A 169 -1.14 12.36 -8.75
CA ASN A 169 -0.99 13.63 -8.04
C ASN A 169 -0.55 13.49 -6.58
N LYS A 170 -0.95 12.39 -5.93
CA LYS A 170 -0.54 12.09 -4.55
C LYS A 170 0.94 11.71 -4.47
N HIS A 171 1.44 11.00 -5.45
CA HIS A 171 2.77 10.38 -5.40
C HIS A 171 3.83 11.15 -6.20
N PHE A 172 3.45 11.91 -7.22
CA PHE A 172 4.36 12.54 -8.18
C PHE A 172 4.06 14.02 -8.35
N THR A 173 5.10 14.78 -8.68
CA THR A 173 4.98 16.24 -8.94
C THR A 173 4.16 16.51 -10.20
N TYR A 174 4.33 15.68 -11.23
CA TYR A 174 3.60 15.74 -12.49
C TYR A 174 2.88 14.40 -12.75
N HIS A 175 1.82 14.46 -13.56
CA HIS A 175 1.02 13.29 -13.93
C HIS A 175 0.93 13.11 -15.46
N ASP A 176 1.93 13.61 -16.17
CA ASP A 176 2.02 13.62 -17.64
C ASP A 176 2.93 12.55 -18.24
N GLY A 177 3.60 11.76 -17.39
CA GLY A 177 4.45 10.66 -17.80
C GLY A 177 3.68 9.41 -18.24
N ASN A 178 4.39 8.50 -18.91
CA ASN A 178 3.85 7.21 -19.32
C ASN A 178 3.75 6.27 -18.11
N MET A 179 2.60 5.60 -17.98
CA MET A 179 2.37 4.57 -16.98
C MET A 179 2.08 3.23 -17.68
N PHE A 180 2.93 2.24 -17.45
CA PHE A 180 2.79 0.90 -17.99
C PHE A 180 2.44 -0.09 -16.91
N LYS A 181 1.43 -0.91 -17.16
CA LYS A 181 1.10 -2.06 -16.32
C LYS A 181 1.82 -3.30 -16.85
N GLY A 182 2.50 -4.03 -15.98
CA GLY A 182 3.04 -5.33 -16.29
C GLY A 182 1.94 -6.38 -16.27
N ASP A 183 1.30 -6.63 -17.41
CA ASP A 183 0.19 -7.57 -17.56
C ASP A 183 0.09 -8.07 -19.01
N PRO A 184 -0.08 -9.35 -19.29
CA PRO A 184 -0.17 -10.50 -18.37
C PRO A 184 1.18 -11.04 -17.89
N ASN A 185 2.30 -10.56 -18.40
CA ASN A 185 3.64 -11.01 -18.04
C ASN A 185 4.70 -9.95 -18.39
N GLY A 186 4.74 -8.90 -17.58
CA GLY A 186 5.73 -7.83 -17.64
C GLY A 186 7.08 -8.24 -17.05
N ASP A 187 7.81 -9.11 -17.72
CA ASP A 187 9.03 -9.73 -17.19
C ASP A 187 10.31 -8.88 -17.33
N LEU A 188 10.23 -7.72 -17.98
CA LEU A 188 11.33 -6.80 -18.31
C LEU A 188 12.47 -7.45 -19.10
N ARG A 189 12.19 -8.53 -19.81
CA ARG A 189 13.18 -9.19 -20.68
C ARG A 189 13.27 -8.47 -22.02
N TYR A 190 14.50 -8.27 -22.48
CA TYR A 190 14.73 -7.71 -23.81
C TYR A 190 14.27 -8.68 -24.90
N ILE A 191 13.50 -8.18 -25.85
CA ILE A 191 13.04 -8.90 -27.04
C ILE A 191 13.65 -8.26 -28.29
N THR A 192 13.35 -7.00 -28.53
CA THR A 192 13.87 -6.19 -29.66
C THR A 192 13.79 -4.70 -29.29
N ASN A 193 14.28 -3.82 -30.17
CA ASN A 193 14.08 -2.37 -30.07
C ASN A 193 12.70 -1.90 -30.59
N GLN A 194 11.83 -2.82 -31.00
CA GLN A 194 10.51 -2.48 -31.52
C GLN A 194 9.48 -2.49 -30.41
N ALA A 195 8.81 -1.38 -30.18
CA ALA A 195 7.74 -1.23 -29.17
C ALA A 195 6.66 -2.30 -29.28
N SER A 196 6.26 -2.67 -30.51
CA SER A 196 5.22 -3.67 -30.77
C SER A 196 5.53 -5.06 -30.22
N SER A 197 6.80 -5.37 -29.93
CA SER A 197 7.21 -6.63 -29.29
C SER A 197 6.78 -6.71 -27.81
N TYR A 198 6.44 -5.59 -27.21
CA TYR A 198 6.08 -5.46 -25.79
C TYR A 198 4.58 -5.30 -25.57
N TYR A 199 3.79 -4.97 -26.59
CA TYR A 199 2.31 -4.85 -26.48
C TYR A 199 1.63 -6.10 -25.90
N PRO A 200 2.08 -7.35 -26.16
CA PRO A 200 1.49 -8.52 -25.52
C PRO A 200 1.86 -8.73 -24.04
N LYS A 201 2.73 -7.86 -23.47
CA LYS A 201 3.31 -8.01 -22.12
C LYS A 201 3.00 -6.85 -21.20
N TYR A 202 2.65 -5.70 -21.75
CA TYR A 202 2.39 -4.47 -21.02
C TYR A 202 1.16 -3.77 -21.59
N GLU A 203 0.49 -3.03 -20.73
CA GLU A 203 -0.61 -2.14 -21.07
C GLU A 203 -0.18 -0.70 -20.79
N LEU A 204 -0.37 0.22 -21.76
CA LEU A 204 -0.17 1.65 -21.54
C LEU A 204 -1.46 2.24 -20.96
N HIS A 205 -1.38 2.86 -19.76
CA HIS A 205 -2.53 3.39 -19.01
C HIS A 205 -2.64 4.93 -19.04
N THR A 206 -1.59 5.62 -19.49
CA THR A 206 -1.59 7.08 -19.70
C THR A 206 -1.05 7.39 -21.08
N ASN A 207 -1.36 8.57 -21.64
CA ASN A 207 -0.84 9.03 -22.92
C ASN A 207 -1.12 8.05 -24.10
N ASP A 208 -2.18 7.26 -24.00
CA ASP A 208 -2.58 6.26 -24.99
C ASP A 208 -2.82 6.85 -26.39
N SER A 209 -3.25 8.12 -26.47
CA SER A 209 -3.39 8.86 -27.72
C SER A 209 -2.06 9.17 -28.41
N ILE A 210 -0.97 9.34 -27.64
CA ILE A 210 0.39 9.55 -28.14
C ILE A 210 1.01 8.18 -28.47
N ASN A 211 0.75 7.18 -27.62
CA ASN A 211 1.19 5.79 -27.77
C ASN A 211 2.71 5.64 -28.01
N ASP A 212 3.51 6.44 -27.26
CA ASP A 212 4.97 6.35 -27.28
C ASP A 212 5.45 5.36 -26.20
N TRP A 213 6.19 4.36 -26.60
CA TRP A 213 6.75 3.30 -25.77
C TRP A 213 8.28 3.33 -25.73
N SER A 214 8.89 4.39 -26.26
CA SER A 214 10.35 4.49 -26.41
C SER A 214 11.06 4.43 -25.07
N ASP A 215 10.50 5.04 -24.04
CA ASP A 215 11.02 5.04 -22.67
C ASP A 215 10.99 3.65 -22.03
N LEU A 216 9.91 2.87 -22.21
CA LEU A 216 9.86 1.47 -21.74
C LEU A 216 10.90 0.61 -22.45
N VAL A 217 11.06 0.76 -23.76
CA VAL A 217 12.06 0.03 -24.56
C VAL A 217 13.46 0.40 -24.09
N GLU A 218 13.72 1.65 -23.77
CA GLU A 218 14.99 2.12 -23.23
C GLU A 218 15.28 1.50 -21.85
N LEU A 219 14.32 1.53 -20.92
CA LEU A 219 14.43 0.88 -19.60
C LEU A 219 14.79 -0.61 -19.77
N ILE A 220 14.02 -1.34 -20.58
CA ILE A 220 14.25 -2.77 -20.80
C ILE A 220 15.64 -3.01 -21.44
N THR A 221 16.06 -2.14 -22.36
CA THR A 221 17.38 -2.23 -22.98
C THR A 221 18.50 -2.04 -21.95
N LYS A 222 18.40 -1.02 -21.09
CA LYS A 222 19.39 -0.76 -20.04
C LYS A 222 19.45 -1.89 -19.01
N ILE A 223 18.31 -2.48 -18.63
CA ILE A 223 18.27 -3.63 -17.73
C ILE A 223 19.04 -4.83 -18.31
N ASN A 224 18.94 -5.10 -19.60
CA ASN A 224 19.42 -6.37 -20.19
C ASN A 224 20.78 -6.25 -20.88
N ASN A 225 21.12 -5.09 -21.46
CA ASN A 225 22.23 -4.96 -22.40
C ASN A 225 23.41 -4.11 -21.90
N SER A 226 23.39 -3.66 -20.64
CA SER A 226 24.43 -2.75 -20.10
C SER A 226 25.71 -3.46 -19.63
N GLY A 227 25.70 -4.78 -19.49
CA GLY A 227 26.87 -5.55 -19.09
C GLY A 227 27.53 -5.03 -17.79
N SER A 228 28.81 -4.71 -17.81
CA SER A 228 29.54 -4.17 -16.67
C SER A 228 29.10 -2.74 -16.27
N ALA A 229 28.44 -2.00 -17.14
CA ALA A 229 27.89 -0.68 -16.86
C ALA A 229 26.43 -0.74 -16.33
N PHE A 230 25.97 -1.90 -15.86
CA PHE A 230 24.58 -2.10 -15.44
C PHE A 230 24.14 -1.09 -14.40
N GLN A 231 24.91 -0.91 -13.33
CA GLN A 231 24.56 0.03 -12.25
C GLN A 231 24.45 1.46 -12.78
N ASP A 232 25.49 1.96 -13.46
CA ASP A 232 25.51 3.34 -13.96
C ASP A 232 24.36 3.58 -14.96
N SER A 233 24.10 2.62 -15.82
CA SER A 233 23.01 2.70 -16.81
C SER A 233 21.63 2.69 -16.15
N LEU A 234 21.43 1.82 -15.15
CA LEU A 234 20.14 1.71 -14.46
C LEU A 234 19.82 2.97 -13.67
N GLU A 235 20.82 3.56 -12.98
CA GLU A 235 20.67 4.80 -12.21
C GLU A 235 20.25 6.00 -13.06
N THR A 236 20.44 5.96 -14.38
CA THR A 236 19.97 7.04 -15.27
C THR A 236 18.50 6.94 -15.63
N ILE A 237 17.82 5.80 -15.39
CA ILE A 237 16.46 5.58 -15.91
C ILE A 237 15.49 5.00 -14.89
N LEU A 238 15.95 4.44 -13.79
CA LEU A 238 15.12 3.88 -12.72
C LEU A 238 15.48 4.53 -11.40
N ASN A 239 14.50 4.86 -10.58
CA ASN A 239 14.72 5.17 -9.17
C ASN A 239 15.01 3.87 -8.42
N THR A 240 16.28 3.50 -8.39
CA THR A 240 16.73 2.22 -7.82
C THR A 240 16.54 2.15 -6.31
N SER A 241 16.61 3.29 -5.61
CA SER A 241 16.37 3.36 -4.16
C SER A 241 14.93 2.94 -3.82
N THR A 242 13.95 3.57 -4.45
CA THR A 242 12.53 3.23 -4.27
C THR A 242 12.24 1.80 -4.70
N PHE A 243 12.83 1.35 -5.82
CA PHE A 243 12.65 -0.03 -6.29
C PHE A 243 13.19 -1.06 -5.30
N ILE A 244 14.35 -0.84 -4.68
CA ILE A 244 14.94 -1.76 -3.68
C ILE A 244 14.01 -1.89 -2.46
N GLU A 245 13.43 -0.80 -2.01
CA GLU A 245 12.44 -0.82 -0.92
C GLU A 245 11.17 -1.58 -1.32
N GLN A 246 10.64 -1.34 -2.53
CA GLN A 246 9.52 -2.12 -3.09
C GLN A 246 9.86 -3.61 -3.16
N TRP A 247 11.06 -3.95 -3.63
CA TRP A 247 11.53 -5.34 -3.70
C TRP A 247 11.67 -5.98 -2.32
N ALA A 248 12.24 -5.25 -1.33
CA ALA A 248 12.32 -5.72 0.05
C ALA A 248 10.94 -6.05 0.61
N ALA A 249 9.95 -5.16 0.43
CA ALA A 249 8.59 -5.37 0.90
C ALA A 249 7.92 -6.56 0.21
N LEU A 250 8.01 -6.68 -1.13
CA LEU A 250 7.48 -7.83 -1.89
C LEU A 250 8.04 -9.16 -1.36
N ASN A 251 9.34 -9.19 -1.06
CA ASN A 251 10.01 -10.38 -0.54
C ASN A 251 9.62 -10.68 0.92
N MET A 252 9.60 -9.67 1.79
CA MET A 252 9.25 -9.85 3.20
C MET A 252 7.82 -10.36 3.37
N PHE A 253 6.87 -9.84 2.60
CA PHE A 253 5.50 -10.35 2.54
C PHE A 253 5.32 -11.58 1.67
N VAL A 254 6.38 -12.05 0.99
CA VAL A 254 6.33 -13.19 0.05
C VAL A 254 5.16 -13.05 -0.93
N ASN A 255 5.08 -11.88 -1.57
CA ASN A 255 4.11 -11.66 -2.62
C ASN A 255 4.70 -12.11 -3.97
N LEU A 256 4.49 -13.37 -4.33
CA LEU A 256 4.96 -13.94 -5.60
C LEU A 256 3.98 -13.71 -6.75
N ASP A 257 2.79 -13.18 -6.49
CA ASP A 257 1.87 -12.73 -7.54
C ASP A 257 2.17 -11.29 -7.98
N SER A 258 3.45 -11.04 -8.20
CA SER A 258 4.03 -9.74 -8.54
C SER A 258 5.20 -9.92 -9.49
N TYR A 259 5.94 -8.85 -9.78
CA TYR A 259 7.19 -8.95 -10.53
C TYR A 259 8.17 -9.97 -9.93
N LEU A 260 8.20 -10.12 -8.60
CA LEU A 260 9.08 -11.08 -7.93
C LEU A 260 8.81 -12.54 -8.36
N GLY A 261 7.59 -12.87 -8.71
CA GLY A 261 7.17 -14.23 -9.08
C GLY A 261 6.55 -14.33 -10.46
N SER A 262 5.25 -14.07 -10.58
CA SER A 262 4.46 -14.24 -11.81
C SER A 262 4.81 -13.26 -12.92
N GLY A 263 5.35 -12.10 -12.60
CA GLY A 263 5.73 -11.05 -13.58
C GLY A 263 4.58 -10.13 -13.95
N HIS A 264 3.56 -10.00 -13.11
CA HIS A 264 2.46 -9.05 -13.28
C HIS A 264 2.15 -8.32 -11.95
N ASN A 265 0.99 -7.64 -11.87
CA ASN A 265 0.54 -6.92 -10.69
C ASN A 265 1.50 -5.83 -10.22
N TYR A 266 1.95 -5.00 -11.15
CA TYR A 266 2.69 -3.78 -10.87
C TYR A 266 2.49 -2.78 -12.01
N PHE A 267 2.73 -1.50 -11.70
CA PHE A 267 2.92 -0.47 -12.69
C PHE A 267 4.35 0.08 -12.61
N ILE A 268 4.82 0.63 -13.71
CA ILE A 268 5.98 1.51 -13.75
C ILE A 268 5.54 2.84 -14.37
N TYR A 269 5.88 3.92 -13.68
CA TYR A 269 5.52 5.28 -14.08
C TYR A 269 6.79 6.06 -14.40
N HIS A 270 6.87 6.65 -15.59
CA HIS A 270 7.96 7.53 -15.95
C HIS A 270 7.71 8.92 -15.37
N ASP A 271 8.30 9.21 -14.19
CA ASP A 271 8.21 10.51 -13.54
C ASP A 271 9.02 11.54 -14.35
N THR A 272 8.33 12.42 -15.07
CA THR A 272 8.94 13.45 -15.92
C THR A 272 9.68 14.52 -15.11
N ASN A 273 9.43 14.65 -13.79
CA ASN A 273 10.17 15.54 -12.91
C ASN A 273 11.57 15.00 -12.57
N LEU A 274 11.71 13.70 -12.40
CA LEU A 274 12.98 13.02 -12.11
C LEU A 274 13.66 12.48 -13.37
N ASP A 275 12.94 12.38 -14.48
CA ASP A 275 13.34 11.69 -15.71
C ASP A 275 13.76 10.23 -15.44
N LYS A 276 12.97 9.55 -14.59
CA LYS A 276 13.20 8.17 -14.16
C LYS A 276 11.89 7.43 -14.00
N PHE A 277 11.96 6.13 -14.21
CA PHE A 277 10.87 5.25 -13.84
C PHE A 277 10.77 5.08 -12.32
N GLU A 278 9.53 5.11 -11.83
CA GLU A 278 9.13 4.80 -10.48
C GLU A 278 8.29 3.53 -10.48
N TRP A 279 8.51 2.71 -9.46
CA TRP A 279 7.76 1.47 -9.28
C TRP A 279 6.50 1.71 -8.46
N VAL A 280 5.36 1.15 -8.91
CA VAL A 280 4.08 1.22 -8.21
C VAL A 280 3.57 -0.21 -7.98
N ALA A 281 3.42 -0.59 -6.72
CA ALA A 281 2.83 -1.88 -6.37
C ALA A 281 1.34 -1.91 -6.70
N TRP A 282 0.85 -3.07 -7.12
CA TRP A 282 -0.56 -3.29 -7.44
C TRP A 282 -1.00 -4.68 -7.02
N ASP A 283 -2.29 -4.83 -6.64
CA ASP A 283 -2.95 -6.10 -6.29
C ASP A 283 -2.17 -6.91 -5.24
N LEU A 284 -1.99 -6.31 -4.05
CA LEU A 284 -1.21 -6.90 -2.94
C LEU A 284 -1.97 -7.98 -2.16
N ASN A 285 -3.12 -8.44 -2.65
CA ASN A 285 -4.01 -9.41 -1.99
C ASN A 285 -3.38 -10.80 -1.78
N GLU A 286 -2.45 -11.21 -2.62
CA GLU A 286 -1.72 -12.48 -2.54
C GLU A 286 -0.45 -12.40 -1.66
N SER A 287 -0.30 -11.34 -0.86
CA SER A 287 0.73 -11.23 0.17
C SER A 287 0.61 -12.35 1.23
N PHE A 288 1.62 -12.49 2.06
CA PHE A 288 1.74 -13.56 3.07
C PHE A 288 1.80 -14.97 2.45
N GLY A 289 2.45 -15.10 1.29
CA GLY A 289 2.68 -16.38 0.63
C GLY A 289 1.41 -17.06 0.09
N SER A 290 0.35 -16.31 -0.19
CA SER A 290 -0.90 -16.84 -0.71
C SER A 290 -0.75 -17.38 -2.14
N PHE A 291 0.11 -16.79 -2.94
CA PHE A 291 0.46 -17.28 -4.29
C PHE A 291 1.76 -18.11 -4.24
N ARG A 292 1.72 -19.38 -4.68
CA ARG A 292 2.77 -20.35 -4.34
C ARG A 292 3.81 -20.60 -5.43
N MET A 293 3.52 -20.38 -6.69
CA MET A 293 4.41 -20.73 -7.80
C MET A 293 5.01 -22.17 -7.71
N ASN A 294 4.21 -23.13 -7.27
CA ASN A 294 4.64 -24.52 -7.02
C ASN A 294 5.67 -24.70 -5.88
N LEU A 295 5.91 -23.68 -5.07
CA LEU A 295 6.75 -23.80 -3.88
C LEU A 295 5.98 -24.49 -2.74
N SER A 296 6.71 -25.22 -1.91
CA SER A 296 6.13 -25.82 -0.69
C SER A 296 5.84 -24.76 0.37
N VAL A 297 5.00 -25.09 1.34
CA VAL A 297 4.71 -24.24 2.52
C VAL A 297 6.00 -23.78 3.20
N SER A 298 6.90 -24.72 3.46
CA SER A 298 8.19 -24.40 4.10
C SER A 298 9.06 -23.51 3.21
N ALA A 299 9.11 -23.75 1.90
CA ALA A 299 9.90 -22.95 0.98
C ALA A 299 9.42 -21.50 0.92
N LEU A 300 8.11 -21.24 1.01
CA LEU A 300 7.57 -19.88 1.04
C LEU A 300 7.92 -19.15 2.34
N LYS A 301 7.73 -19.79 3.49
CA LYS A 301 8.07 -19.20 4.80
C LYS A 301 9.58 -18.94 4.96
N ASN A 302 10.42 -19.76 4.29
CA ASN A 302 11.88 -19.65 4.29
C ASN A 302 12.45 -19.05 2.97
N LEU A 303 11.65 -18.29 2.22
CA LEU A 303 12.10 -17.70 0.97
C LEU A 303 13.30 -16.76 1.23
N SER A 304 14.40 -16.96 0.51
CA SER A 304 15.58 -16.07 0.65
C SER A 304 15.23 -14.61 0.31
N LEU A 305 15.84 -13.65 1.02
CA LEU A 305 15.75 -12.24 0.64
C LEU A 305 16.24 -12.00 -0.80
N PHE A 306 17.16 -12.85 -1.26
CA PHE A 306 17.76 -12.79 -2.60
C PHE A 306 17.09 -13.72 -3.60
N PHE A 307 15.84 -14.08 -3.36
CA PHE A 307 15.10 -14.99 -4.24
C PHE A 307 15.00 -14.43 -5.66
N VAL A 308 15.38 -15.27 -6.64
CA VAL A 308 15.17 -15.07 -8.07
C VAL A 308 14.44 -16.29 -8.61
N PRO A 309 13.32 -16.14 -9.32
CA PRO A 309 12.59 -17.28 -9.86
C PRO A 309 13.38 -18.00 -10.96
N THR A 310 13.12 -19.29 -11.10
CA THR A 310 13.72 -20.12 -12.16
C THR A 310 12.87 -20.08 -13.43
N PRO A 311 13.48 -19.91 -14.62
CA PRO A 311 14.92 -19.66 -14.85
C PRO A 311 15.32 -18.24 -14.44
N VAL A 312 16.55 -18.06 -13.95
CA VAL A 312 17.03 -16.78 -13.36
C VAL A 312 16.92 -15.58 -14.30
N ASN A 313 16.99 -15.80 -15.62
CA ASN A 313 16.79 -14.76 -16.62
C ASN A 313 15.32 -14.37 -16.83
N SER A 314 14.38 -14.99 -16.12
CA SER A 314 12.96 -14.63 -16.20
C SER A 314 12.63 -13.29 -15.52
N ARG A 315 13.52 -12.80 -14.65
CA ARG A 315 13.42 -11.51 -13.95
C ARG A 315 14.76 -10.79 -13.99
N PRO A 316 15.15 -10.25 -15.15
CA PRO A 316 16.50 -9.72 -15.36
C PRO A 316 16.84 -8.56 -14.41
N LEU A 317 15.90 -7.68 -14.06
CA LEU A 317 16.15 -6.59 -13.13
C LEU A 317 16.60 -7.12 -11.76
N ILE A 318 15.81 -7.99 -11.13
CA ILE A 318 16.15 -8.57 -9.82
C ILE A 318 17.42 -9.43 -9.92
N ASN A 319 17.54 -10.25 -10.97
CA ASN A 319 18.72 -11.09 -11.16
C ASN A 319 20.01 -10.28 -11.22
N ASN A 320 20.02 -9.18 -11.98
CA ASN A 320 21.20 -8.32 -12.12
C ASN A 320 21.45 -7.53 -10.82
N MET A 321 20.40 -7.06 -10.14
CA MET A 321 20.56 -6.34 -8.88
C MET A 321 21.07 -7.24 -7.75
N VAL A 322 20.62 -8.50 -7.67
CA VAL A 322 21.07 -9.43 -6.63
C VAL A 322 22.55 -9.82 -6.77
N THR A 323 23.07 -9.75 -7.99
CA THR A 323 24.51 -10.00 -8.27
C THR A 323 25.37 -8.74 -8.11
N ASN A 324 24.78 -7.56 -8.04
CA ASN A 324 25.48 -6.30 -7.79
C ASN A 324 25.65 -6.08 -6.28
N SER A 325 26.89 -5.91 -5.81
CA SER A 325 27.19 -5.79 -4.38
C SER A 325 26.55 -4.57 -3.71
N THR A 326 26.47 -3.44 -4.43
CA THR A 326 25.87 -2.20 -3.92
C THR A 326 24.37 -2.38 -3.68
N TYR A 327 23.64 -2.86 -4.68
CA TYR A 327 22.17 -3.08 -4.55
C TYR A 327 21.84 -4.18 -3.55
N ARG A 328 22.67 -5.23 -3.51
CA ARG A 328 22.53 -6.30 -2.53
C ARG A 328 22.69 -5.78 -1.10
N GLN A 329 23.66 -4.88 -0.84
CA GLN A 329 23.85 -4.29 0.47
C GLN A 329 22.68 -3.39 0.85
N LEU A 330 22.21 -2.53 -0.05
CA LEU A 330 21.04 -1.66 0.19
C LEU A 330 19.78 -2.48 0.53
N LEU A 331 19.57 -3.61 -0.15
CA LEU A 331 18.47 -4.53 0.14
C LEU A 331 18.58 -5.14 1.56
N ILE A 332 19.79 -5.55 1.96
CA ILE A 332 20.08 -6.07 3.30
C ILE A 332 19.79 -4.99 4.35
N ASP A 333 20.32 -3.79 4.16
CA ASP A 333 20.20 -2.69 5.11
C ASP A 333 18.72 -2.32 5.33
N LYS A 334 17.93 -2.25 4.24
CA LYS A 334 16.50 -1.96 4.32
C LYS A 334 15.71 -3.09 4.99
N ALA A 335 15.97 -4.32 4.64
CA ALA A 335 15.32 -5.46 5.28
C ALA A 335 15.66 -5.53 6.79
N CYS A 336 16.91 -5.25 7.18
CA CYS A 336 17.33 -5.17 8.58
C CYS A 336 16.60 -4.06 9.34
N GLU A 337 16.50 -2.87 8.76
CA GLU A 337 15.76 -1.74 9.34
C GLU A 337 14.31 -2.15 9.65
N TRP A 338 13.61 -2.71 8.68
CA TRP A 338 12.21 -3.09 8.86
C TRP A 338 12.03 -4.29 9.81
N LEU A 339 12.93 -5.27 9.77
CA LEU A 339 12.92 -6.38 10.73
C LEU A 339 13.12 -5.89 12.18
N GLN A 340 13.89 -4.83 12.38
CA GLN A 340 14.11 -4.24 13.70
C GLN A 340 12.84 -3.60 14.25
N TYR A 341 12.05 -2.90 13.42
CA TYR A 341 10.96 -2.02 13.83
C TYR A 341 9.60 -2.44 13.29
N ASP A 342 9.32 -2.11 12.06
CA ASP A 342 7.97 -2.09 11.49
C ASP A 342 7.45 -3.48 11.11
N PHE A 343 8.37 -4.39 10.78
CA PHE A 343 8.07 -5.80 10.56
C PHE A 343 8.38 -6.66 11.80
N SER A 344 8.42 -6.07 13.00
CA SER A 344 8.54 -6.81 14.26
C SER A 344 7.23 -7.54 14.58
N ASN A 345 7.32 -8.66 15.31
CA ASN A 345 6.12 -9.40 15.73
C ASN A 345 5.15 -8.49 16.48
N ALA A 346 5.67 -7.70 17.43
CA ALA A 346 4.85 -6.81 18.25
C ALA A 346 4.14 -5.72 17.43
N ALA A 347 4.82 -5.12 16.43
CA ALA A 347 4.21 -4.10 15.57
C ALA A 347 3.13 -4.72 14.67
N MET A 348 3.45 -5.85 14.03
CA MET A 348 2.52 -6.50 13.10
C MET A 348 1.33 -7.14 13.83
N ASP A 349 1.53 -7.77 14.99
CA ASP A 349 0.46 -8.35 15.78
C ASP A 349 -0.54 -7.29 16.25
N ARG A 350 -0.05 -6.13 16.75
CA ARG A 350 -0.92 -5.00 17.11
C ARG A 350 -1.74 -4.50 15.91
N LYS A 351 -1.10 -4.35 14.74
CA LYS A 351 -1.80 -3.91 13.52
C LYS A 351 -2.89 -4.92 13.13
N ILE A 352 -2.57 -6.22 13.10
CA ILE A 352 -3.52 -7.30 12.80
C ILE A 352 -4.71 -7.26 13.76
N ASP A 353 -4.46 -7.21 15.08
CA ASP A 353 -5.52 -7.21 16.09
C ASP A 353 -6.41 -5.97 16.02
N SER A 354 -5.79 -4.80 15.85
CA SER A 354 -6.54 -3.53 15.73
C SER A 354 -7.50 -3.57 14.55
N ILE A 355 -7.01 -3.93 13.36
CA ILE A 355 -7.85 -3.98 12.16
C ILE A 355 -8.91 -5.08 12.27
N ALA A 356 -8.54 -6.28 12.75
CA ALA A 356 -9.47 -7.39 12.93
C ALA A 356 -10.64 -7.03 13.86
N ASN A 357 -10.36 -6.29 14.96
CA ASN A 357 -11.39 -5.84 15.89
C ASN A 357 -12.43 -4.90 15.23
N VAL A 358 -11.98 -4.02 14.35
CA VAL A 358 -12.86 -3.09 13.62
C VAL A 358 -13.77 -3.85 12.66
N ILE A 359 -13.24 -4.82 11.89
CA ILE A 359 -14.01 -5.49 10.83
C ILE A 359 -14.80 -6.71 11.29
N ARG A 360 -14.47 -7.31 12.44
CA ARG A 360 -15.06 -8.58 12.94
C ARG A 360 -16.57 -8.62 12.90
N PRO A 361 -17.34 -7.63 13.37
CA PRO A 361 -18.79 -7.66 13.31
C PRO A 361 -19.31 -7.79 11.86
N PHE A 362 -18.65 -7.14 10.91
CA PHE A 362 -19.06 -7.11 9.50
C PHE A 362 -18.66 -8.39 8.77
N VAL A 363 -17.51 -8.98 9.12
CA VAL A 363 -17.12 -10.32 8.65
C VAL A 363 -18.14 -11.36 9.12
N TYR A 364 -18.59 -11.29 10.37
CA TYR A 364 -19.56 -12.22 10.93
C TYR A 364 -20.93 -12.10 10.25
N ALA A 365 -21.34 -10.90 9.90
CA ALA A 365 -22.58 -10.63 9.20
C ALA A 365 -22.55 -11.00 7.71
N ASP A 366 -21.35 -11.16 7.12
CA ASP A 366 -21.18 -11.48 5.70
C ASP A 366 -21.46 -12.97 5.43
N THR A 367 -22.65 -13.25 4.92
CA THR A 367 -23.06 -14.63 4.55
C THR A 367 -22.57 -15.08 3.19
N ASN A 368 -22.01 -14.17 2.38
CA ASN A 368 -21.48 -14.45 1.04
C ASN A 368 -19.98 -14.70 1.02
N LYS A 369 -19.27 -14.50 2.14
CA LYS A 369 -17.82 -14.70 2.21
C LYS A 369 -17.39 -16.13 1.90
N PHE A 370 -16.17 -16.32 1.43
CA PHE A 370 -15.63 -17.61 1.03
C PHE A 370 -15.36 -18.55 2.19
N TYR A 371 -15.16 -18.02 3.40
CA TYR A 371 -14.67 -18.74 4.56
C TYR A 371 -15.60 -18.55 5.76
N THR A 372 -15.55 -19.48 6.70
CA THR A 372 -16.35 -19.41 7.93
C THR A 372 -15.82 -18.34 8.90
N ASN A 373 -16.64 -17.95 9.89
CA ASN A 373 -16.18 -17.09 11.00
C ASN A 373 -15.01 -17.71 11.75
N GLN A 374 -15.03 -19.06 11.92
CA GLN A 374 -13.92 -19.77 12.55
C GLN A 374 -12.63 -19.68 11.72
N ASN A 375 -12.73 -19.76 10.38
CA ASN A 375 -11.55 -19.57 9.52
C ASN A 375 -10.98 -18.16 9.63
N PHE A 376 -11.85 -17.12 9.75
CA PHE A 376 -11.41 -15.75 10.00
C PHE A 376 -10.59 -15.67 11.30
N GLU A 377 -11.15 -16.12 12.42
CA GLU A 377 -10.44 -16.05 13.71
C GLU A 377 -9.15 -16.88 13.72
N THR A 378 -9.21 -18.09 13.17
CA THR A 378 -8.01 -18.94 13.11
C THR A 378 -6.93 -18.31 12.25
N ASN A 379 -7.27 -17.72 11.10
CA ASN A 379 -6.29 -17.21 10.15
C ASN A 379 -5.61 -15.90 10.58
N LEU A 380 -6.12 -15.24 11.62
CA LEU A 380 -5.39 -14.13 12.25
C LEU A 380 -4.06 -14.59 12.86
N SER A 381 -4.01 -15.83 13.38
CA SER A 381 -2.84 -16.34 14.11
C SER A 381 -2.26 -17.62 13.55
N ASN A 382 -3.08 -18.50 12.98
CA ASN A 382 -2.68 -19.86 12.57
C ASN A 382 -3.13 -20.17 11.15
N ASP A 383 -2.41 -21.11 10.53
CA ASP A 383 -2.71 -21.60 9.19
C ASP A 383 -4.11 -22.25 9.16
N VAL A 384 -4.83 -22.05 8.07
CA VAL A 384 -6.14 -22.67 7.79
C VAL A 384 -6.00 -23.59 6.59
N THR A 385 -6.35 -24.86 6.76
CA THR A 385 -6.49 -25.79 5.63
C THR A 385 -7.93 -25.72 5.11
N VAL A 386 -8.08 -25.39 3.84
CA VAL A 386 -9.38 -25.27 3.17
C VAL A 386 -9.69 -26.52 2.34
N GLN A 387 -10.92 -26.60 1.82
CA GLN A 387 -11.34 -27.70 0.96
C GLN A 387 -10.36 -27.87 -0.22
N GLY A 388 -9.96 -29.08 -0.51
CA GLY A 388 -8.93 -29.39 -1.51
C GLY A 388 -7.50 -29.42 -0.95
N GLY A 389 -7.31 -29.23 0.37
CA GLY A 389 -6.01 -29.35 1.04
C GLY A 389 -5.09 -28.14 0.90
N ALA A 390 -5.57 -27.04 0.31
CA ALA A 390 -4.80 -25.82 0.25
C ALA A 390 -4.66 -25.19 1.65
N VAL A 391 -3.44 -24.78 2.01
CA VAL A 391 -3.14 -24.11 3.27
C VAL A 391 -3.07 -22.61 3.04
N LEU A 392 -3.83 -21.83 3.78
CA LEU A 392 -3.78 -20.38 3.84
C LEU A 392 -3.08 -19.97 5.14
N PHE A 393 -1.92 -19.32 5.02
CA PHE A 393 -1.08 -19.03 6.18
C PHE A 393 -1.78 -18.10 7.16
N GLY A 394 -1.63 -18.37 8.47
CA GLY A 394 -2.02 -17.44 9.52
C GLY A 394 -1.12 -16.21 9.49
N LEU A 395 -1.71 -15.04 9.69
CA LEU A 395 -0.94 -13.80 9.54
C LEU A 395 0.20 -13.71 10.57
N LYS A 396 -0.11 -13.87 11.85
CA LYS A 396 0.90 -13.78 12.92
C LYS A 396 1.93 -14.91 12.86
N SER A 397 1.50 -16.16 12.62
CA SER A 397 2.44 -17.27 12.48
C SER A 397 3.35 -17.11 11.27
N PHE A 398 2.83 -16.58 10.16
CA PHE A 398 3.64 -16.27 8.98
C PHE A 398 4.71 -15.22 9.29
N ILE A 399 4.33 -14.11 9.93
CA ILE A 399 5.27 -13.05 10.33
C ILE A 399 6.38 -13.61 11.21
N LEU A 400 6.01 -14.38 12.25
CA LEU A 400 6.97 -14.99 13.18
C LEU A 400 7.98 -15.88 12.44
N GLU A 401 7.50 -16.82 11.61
CA GLU A 401 8.36 -17.75 10.88
C GLU A 401 9.20 -17.02 9.82
N ARG A 402 8.61 -16.07 9.11
CA ARG A 402 9.29 -15.26 8.10
C ARG A 402 10.40 -14.42 8.70
N ARG A 403 10.14 -13.73 9.81
CA ARG A 403 11.17 -12.99 10.56
C ARG A 403 12.31 -13.90 11.00
N THR A 404 11.97 -15.06 11.60
CA THR A 404 12.97 -16.02 12.07
C THR A 404 13.89 -16.46 10.92
N SER A 405 13.33 -16.76 9.77
CA SER A 405 14.08 -17.14 8.58
C SER A 405 15.00 -16.02 8.07
N LEU A 406 14.46 -14.81 7.90
CA LEU A 406 15.22 -13.65 7.43
C LEU A 406 16.33 -13.24 8.41
N MET A 407 16.04 -13.23 9.71
CA MET A 407 17.05 -12.93 10.74
C MET A 407 18.19 -13.94 10.72
N SER A 408 17.87 -15.23 10.55
CA SER A 408 18.88 -16.30 10.42
C SER A 408 19.74 -16.11 9.16
N GLU A 409 19.13 -15.78 8.01
CA GLU A 409 19.86 -15.55 6.76
C GLU A 409 20.75 -14.31 6.86
N LEU A 410 20.24 -13.20 7.39
CA LEU A 410 20.91 -11.91 7.37
C LEU A 410 21.93 -11.70 8.50
N SER A 411 21.85 -12.50 9.57
CA SER A 411 22.81 -12.40 10.70
C SER A 411 24.26 -12.57 10.27
N SER A 412 24.53 -13.46 9.33
CA SER A 412 25.87 -13.69 8.75
C SER A 412 26.32 -12.58 7.80
N LEU A 413 25.41 -11.68 7.41
CA LEU A 413 25.64 -10.56 6.49
C LEU A 413 25.71 -9.21 7.21
N GLY A 414 25.85 -9.23 8.55
CA GLY A 414 26.03 -8.03 9.36
C GLY A 414 24.72 -7.41 9.90
N CYS A 415 23.58 -8.06 9.67
CA CYS A 415 22.32 -7.64 10.24
C CYS A 415 22.25 -8.03 11.73
N ILE A 416 22.41 -7.08 12.61
CA ILE A 416 22.32 -7.29 14.07
C ILE A 416 20.97 -6.71 14.55
N ILE A 417 20.03 -7.59 14.85
CA ILE A 417 18.75 -7.21 15.45
C ILE A 417 18.88 -7.40 16.96
N ASN A 418 18.78 -6.31 17.70
CA ASN A 418 18.91 -6.35 19.15
C ASN A 418 17.71 -7.08 19.77
N ALA A 419 17.97 -8.22 20.41
CA ALA A 419 16.94 -9.05 21.04
C ALA A 419 16.23 -8.34 22.23
N THR A 420 16.76 -7.23 22.71
CA THR A 420 16.16 -6.43 23.79
C THR A 420 14.80 -5.83 23.40
N GLU A 421 14.47 -5.71 22.10
CA GLU A 421 13.14 -5.27 21.66
C GLU A 421 12.10 -6.41 21.60
N LEU A 422 12.50 -7.67 21.77
CA LEU A 422 11.57 -8.80 21.84
C LEU A 422 10.80 -8.87 23.18
N VAL A 423 11.08 -8.02 24.12
CA VAL A 423 10.49 -8.01 25.48
C VAL A 423 9.85 -6.65 25.83
N GLU A 424 9.52 -5.81 24.86
CA GLU A 424 8.65 -4.69 25.21
C GLU A 424 7.20 -5.16 25.27
N GLU A 425 6.79 -5.49 26.50
CA GLU A 425 5.40 -5.45 26.93
C GLU A 425 4.73 -4.19 26.38
N SER A 426 3.52 -4.36 25.92
CA SER A 426 2.57 -3.42 25.34
C SER A 426 2.37 -2.13 26.14
N THR A 427 3.37 -1.28 26.28
CA THR A 427 3.12 0.08 26.75
C THR A 427 2.82 0.97 25.54
N VAL A 428 1.56 0.95 25.13
CA VAL A 428 1.02 1.92 24.18
C VAL A 428 1.10 3.29 24.82
N PHE A 429 1.76 4.26 24.19
CA PHE A 429 1.61 5.64 24.60
C PHE A 429 0.64 6.37 23.69
N GLU A 430 -0.18 7.21 24.28
CA GLU A 430 -1.16 8.03 23.57
C GLU A 430 -0.74 9.50 23.63
N ILE A 431 -1.08 10.25 22.59
CA ILE A 431 -0.85 11.67 22.47
C ILE A 431 -2.18 12.30 22.10
N PHE A 432 -2.65 13.23 22.93
CA PHE A 432 -3.91 13.93 22.65
C PHE A 432 -3.88 15.39 23.16
N PRO A 433 -4.51 16.32 22.43
CA PRO A 433 -5.08 16.11 21.10
C PRO A 433 -4.00 15.89 20.03
N ASN A 434 -4.35 15.19 18.97
CA ASN A 434 -3.57 15.12 17.75
C ASN A 434 -4.55 15.19 16.57
N PRO A 435 -4.60 16.30 15.81
CA PRO A 435 -3.71 17.45 15.83
C PRO A 435 -3.72 18.29 17.10
N ALA A 436 -2.56 18.88 17.44
CA ALA A 436 -2.39 19.75 18.60
C ALA A 436 -2.12 21.21 18.15
N SER A 437 -2.50 22.20 18.98
CA SER A 437 -2.28 23.63 18.69
C SER A 437 -1.22 24.28 19.57
N THR A 438 -1.37 24.22 20.87
CA THR A 438 -0.46 24.85 21.85
C THR A 438 0.26 23.84 22.73
N SER A 439 -0.39 22.75 23.07
CA SER A 439 0.14 21.66 23.87
C SER A 439 -0.51 20.32 23.53
N PHE A 440 0.11 19.24 23.96
CA PHE A 440 -0.49 17.91 23.95
C PHE A 440 -0.20 17.20 25.27
N THR A 441 -1.05 16.25 25.62
CA THR A 441 -0.87 15.40 26.78
C THR A 441 -0.31 14.05 26.32
N PHE A 442 0.67 13.57 27.06
CA PHE A 442 1.28 12.27 26.88
C PHE A 442 0.73 11.29 27.93
N LYS A 443 0.26 10.13 27.49
CA LYS A 443 -0.24 9.08 28.36
C LYS A 443 0.45 7.76 28.03
N ILE A 444 1.06 7.13 29.02
CA ILE A 444 1.71 5.82 28.92
C ILE A 444 1.28 4.97 30.10
N SER A 445 1.23 3.67 29.93
CA SER A 445 0.86 2.73 31.00
C SER A 445 1.95 2.51 32.06
N ASP A 446 3.12 3.13 31.89
CA ASP A 446 4.22 3.09 32.84
C ASP A 446 4.16 4.35 33.72
N ASP A 447 4.15 4.17 35.05
CA ASP A 447 4.07 5.25 36.04
C ASP A 447 5.42 5.96 36.30
N GLY A 448 6.47 5.62 35.54
CA GLY A 448 7.80 6.22 35.66
C GLY A 448 7.96 7.58 34.96
N LEU A 449 9.11 8.22 35.18
CA LEU A 449 9.54 9.38 34.39
C LEU A 449 9.98 8.90 32.99
N ASN A 450 9.40 9.48 31.97
CA ASN A 450 9.68 9.15 30.57
C ASN A 450 10.44 10.30 29.91
N GLN A 451 11.52 9.99 29.21
CA GLN A 451 12.29 10.96 28.44
C GLN A 451 11.64 11.16 27.07
N ILE A 452 11.27 12.40 26.72
CA ILE A 452 10.64 12.76 25.46
C ILE A 452 11.53 13.72 24.67
N SER A 453 11.69 13.43 23.38
CA SER A 453 12.27 14.34 22.38
C SER A 453 11.32 14.51 21.21
N ILE A 454 11.31 15.72 20.61
CA ILE A 454 10.49 16.00 19.41
C ILE A 454 11.40 16.37 18.25
N TYR A 455 11.13 15.79 17.10
CA TYR A 455 11.84 15.99 15.85
C TYR A 455 10.92 16.57 14.78
N ASN A 456 11.40 17.44 13.94
CA ASN A 456 10.69 17.88 12.74
C ASN A 456 10.72 16.82 11.62
N SER A 457 10.03 17.11 10.49
CA SER A 457 9.94 16.19 9.34
C SER A 457 11.28 15.88 8.65
N ILE A 458 12.32 16.68 8.88
CA ILE A 458 13.68 16.46 8.35
C ILE A 458 14.62 15.84 9.40
N GLY A 459 14.08 15.35 10.54
CA GLY A 459 14.86 14.66 11.57
C GLY A 459 15.65 15.56 12.52
N GLN A 460 15.49 16.89 12.48
CA GLN A 460 16.11 17.78 13.45
C GLN A 460 15.36 17.73 14.77
N LYS A 461 16.07 17.56 15.89
CA LYS A 461 15.50 17.65 17.23
C LYS A 461 15.12 19.11 17.51
N VAL A 462 13.83 19.35 17.78
CA VAL A 462 13.26 20.69 18.01
C VAL A 462 12.82 20.91 19.45
N ILE A 463 12.63 19.83 20.21
CA ILE A 463 12.52 19.84 21.66
C ILE A 463 13.50 18.82 22.20
N GLU A 464 14.42 19.32 23.05
CA GLU A 464 15.43 18.50 23.72
C GLU A 464 14.82 17.54 24.73
N ASP A 465 15.58 16.55 25.13
CA ASP A 465 15.17 15.48 26.03
C ASP A 465 14.55 16.05 27.33
N LYS A 466 13.25 15.88 27.47
CA LYS A 466 12.46 16.35 28.61
C LYS A 466 11.92 15.14 29.38
N ASN A 467 12.16 15.09 30.68
CA ASN A 467 11.56 14.07 31.52
C ASN A 467 10.13 14.49 31.89
N VAL A 468 9.16 13.64 31.56
CA VAL A 468 7.73 13.89 31.78
C VAL A 468 7.06 12.67 32.40
N SER A 469 6.04 12.95 33.22
CA SER A 469 5.17 11.92 33.78
C SER A 469 3.95 11.67 32.88
N THR A 470 3.36 10.48 32.98
CA THR A 470 2.10 10.19 32.28
C THR A 470 1.01 11.21 32.70
N GLY A 471 0.27 11.74 31.73
CA GLY A 471 -0.75 12.78 31.95
C GLY A 471 -0.21 14.21 31.97
N GLU A 472 1.10 14.42 31.93
CA GLU A 472 1.70 15.76 31.85
C GLU A 472 1.46 16.42 30.51
N SER A 473 1.20 17.73 30.52
CA SER A 473 1.03 18.52 29.28
C SER A 473 2.37 19.04 28.78
N ILE A 474 2.63 18.87 27.51
CA ILE A 474 3.85 19.30 26.83
C ILE A 474 3.54 20.48 25.94
N GLU A 475 4.12 21.64 26.27
CA GLU A 475 3.99 22.86 25.50
C GLU A 475 4.75 22.78 24.17
N ILE A 476 4.05 23.12 23.09
CA ILE A 476 4.56 23.17 21.71
C ILE A 476 4.31 24.51 21.05
N SER A 477 3.94 25.52 21.84
CA SER A 477 3.64 26.87 21.35
C SER A 477 4.82 27.56 20.61
N GLY A 478 6.04 27.04 20.72
CA GLY A 478 7.21 27.48 19.96
C GLY A 478 7.36 26.86 18.57
N LEU A 479 6.61 25.77 18.26
CA LEU A 479 6.75 25.03 16.99
C LEU A 479 5.79 25.60 15.94
N VAL A 480 6.18 25.59 14.67
CA VAL A 480 5.31 25.97 13.54
C VAL A 480 4.35 24.85 13.17
N SER A 481 3.24 25.17 12.47
CA SER A 481 2.35 24.14 11.94
C SER A 481 3.11 23.18 11.04
N GLY A 482 2.87 21.88 11.22
CA GLY A 482 3.58 20.86 10.46
C GLY A 482 3.53 19.48 11.12
N LEU A 483 4.21 18.53 10.48
CA LEU A 483 4.38 17.16 10.96
C LEU A 483 5.63 17.06 11.84
N TYR A 484 5.48 16.43 13.00
CA TYR A 484 6.56 16.17 13.93
C TYR A 484 6.52 14.72 14.39
N TYR A 485 7.66 14.25 14.92
CA TYR A 485 7.82 12.92 15.49
C TYR A 485 8.22 13.05 16.95
N ILE A 486 7.46 12.40 17.83
CA ILE A 486 7.78 12.31 19.25
C ILE A 486 8.50 11.01 19.49
N LYS A 487 9.67 11.06 20.10
CA LYS A 487 10.45 9.93 20.57
C LYS A 487 10.34 9.84 22.10
N VAL A 488 10.05 8.65 22.61
CA VAL A 488 9.91 8.39 24.03
C VAL A 488 10.87 7.26 24.43
N ASN A 489 11.70 7.49 25.45
CA ASN A 489 12.66 6.52 26.02
C ASN A 489 13.52 5.80 24.97
N ASP A 490 14.07 6.55 24.02
CA ASP A 490 14.93 6.10 22.92
C ASP A 490 14.33 5.10 21.90
N PHE A 491 13.22 4.46 22.20
CA PHE A 491 12.70 3.33 21.42
C PHE A 491 11.34 3.58 20.78
N ARG A 492 10.54 4.55 21.24
CA ARG A 492 9.15 4.73 20.81
C ARG A 492 9.00 6.01 20.03
N LYS A 493 8.40 5.94 18.85
CA LYS A 493 8.13 7.11 18.01
C LYS A 493 6.65 7.19 17.67
N LYS A 494 6.08 8.38 17.71
CA LYS A 494 4.71 8.64 17.26
C LYS A 494 4.63 9.96 16.52
N LYS A 495 3.81 9.99 15.48
CA LYS A 495 3.49 11.20 14.71
C LYS A 495 2.58 12.13 15.50
N ILE A 496 2.87 13.42 15.49
CA ILE A 496 1.97 14.48 15.92
C ILE A 496 1.87 15.55 14.85
N VAL A 497 0.66 15.98 14.58
CA VAL A 497 0.38 17.11 13.67
C VAL A 497 0.15 18.34 14.52
N ILE A 498 0.91 19.41 14.25
CA ILE A 498 0.72 20.70 14.89
C ILE A 498 -0.05 21.61 13.94
N CYS A 499 -1.21 22.10 14.37
CA CYS A 499 -2.08 23.00 13.63
C CYS A 499 -2.28 24.29 14.44
N ARG A 500 -2.02 25.44 13.82
CA ARG A 500 -2.28 26.76 14.37
C ARG A 500 -3.16 27.58 13.47
#